data_74b99cf653eadc68d9c9b499e477c7f8
#
_entry.id   74b99cf653eadc68d9c9b499e477c7f8
#
_cell.length_a   1.000
_cell.length_b   1.000
_cell.length_c   1.000
_cell.angle_alpha   90.00
_cell.angle_beta   90.00
_cell.angle_gamma   90.00
#
_symmetry.space_group_name_H-M   'P 1'
#
loop_
_entity.id
_entity.type
_entity.pdbx_description
1 polymer ?
#
loop_
_entity_poly.entity_id
_entity_poly.type
_entity_poly.pdbx_seq_one_letter_code
_entity_poly.pdbx_strand_id
1 'polypeptide(L)'
;LEQFPKVSLKASVSGDFFKKFDSYSMDQFYQREKFRKLKIKTDMLVLGNYNNMHIDKDYIYEALYPLNENSVNNLVSKINNIIDLYLDDTNKVYYSLVPDKGYYINNSLKLDYTKLVSLYKSVKGNYIDLFNILSLDDYYKSDTHWKDENLLKVGNELASKMDFTFDDNISFKDIVSFNGVY
;
A
#
# COMPACT_ATOMS: atom_id res chain seq x y z
N LEU A 1 22.13 -13.90 4.89
CA LEU A 1 21.94 -15.17 5.63
C LEU A 1 21.96 -14.89 7.12
N GLU A 2 20.95 -15.37 7.83
CA GLU A 2 20.86 -15.28 9.29
C GLU A 2 22.04 -16.06 9.94
N GLN A 3 22.57 -15.49 11.02
CA GLN A 3 23.63 -16.16 11.78
C GLN A 3 23.04 -17.02 12.89
N PHE A 4 23.71 -18.12 13.23
CA PHE A 4 23.30 -18.94 14.36
C PHE A 4 23.22 -18.10 15.65
N PRO A 5 22.09 -18.11 16.37
CA PRO A 5 21.90 -17.25 17.53
C PRO A 5 22.85 -17.64 18.70
N LYS A 6 23.37 -16.62 19.38
CA LYS A 6 24.20 -16.84 20.58
C LYS A 6 23.36 -17.45 21.70
N VAL A 7 23.84 -18.56 22.23
CA VAL A 7 23.24 -19.22 23.37
C VAL A 7 23.57 -18.44 24.66
N SER A 8 22.57 -18.04 25.42
CA SER A 8 22.72 -17.49 26.76
C SER A 8 21.51 -17.85 27.61
N LEU A 9 21.72 -18.01 28.92
CA LEU A 9 20.62 -18.29 29.86
C LEU A 9 19.53 -17.22 29.78
N LYS A 10 19.90 -15.95 29.69
CA LYS A 10 18.95 -14.82 29.57
C LYS A 10 18.12 -14.94 28.28
N ALA A 11 18.75 -15.19 27.15
CA ALA A 11 18.05 -15.32 25.86
C ALA A 11 17.17 -16.58 25.80
N SER A 12 17.57 -17.65 26.46
CA SER A 12 16.77 -18.91 26.53
C SER A 12 15.54 -18.72 27.41
N VAL A 13 15.68 -18.08 28.58
CA VAL A 13 14.57 -17.84 29.50
C VAL A 13 13.58 -16.81 28.94
N SER A 14 14.05 -15.76 28.25
CA SER A 14 13.19 -14.77 27.59
C SER A 14 12.49 -15.28 26.35
N GLY A 15 12.88 -16.44 25.81
CA GLY A 15 12.39 -16.97 24.54
C GLY A 15 13.06 -16.38 23.28
N ASP A 16 13.94 -15.37 23.43
CA ASP A 16 14.60 -14.69 22.29
C ASP A 16 15.51 -15.63 21.50
N PHE A 17 16.15 -16.57 22.19
CA PHE A 17 16.97 -17.59 21.54
C PHE A 17 16.12 -18.43 20.57
N PHE A 18 14.98 -18.90 21.01
CA PHE A 18 14.11 -19.78 20.20
C PHE A 18 13.54 -19.03 19.00
N LYS A 19 13.11 -17.78 19.14
CA LYS A 19 12.67 -16.95 18.01
C LYS A 19 13.76 -16.77 16.95
N LYS A 20 14.98 -16.45 17.41
CA LYS A 20 16.14 -16.29 16.50
C LYS A 20 16.57 -17.62 15.87
N PHE A 21 16.46 -18.72 16.61
CA PHE A 21 16.74 -20.04 16.10
C PHE A 21 15.74 -20.48 15.03
N ASP A 22 14.46 -20.18 15.22
CA ASP A 22 13.43 -20.43 14.20
C ASP A 22 13.74 -19.63 12.92
N SER A 23 14.05 -18.33 13.04
CA SER A 23 14.43 -17.50 11.90
C SER A 23 15.65 -18.05 11.18
N TYR A 24 16.70 -18.42 11.93
CA TYR A 24 17.90 -19.06 11.40
C TYR A 24 17.58 -20.39 10.68
N SER A 25 16.82 -21.28 11.32
CA SER A 25 16.45 -22.57 10.75
C SER A 25 15.66 -22.42 9.46
N MET A 26 14.73 -21.47 9.42
CA MET A 26 13.97 -21.15 8.22
C MET A 26 14.86 -20.59 7.12
N ASP A 27 15.84 -19.77 7.46
CA ASP A 27 16.77 -19.17 6.49
C ASP A 27 17.74 -20.22 5.89
N GLN A 28 18.18 -21.19 6.71
CA GLN A 28 19.09 -22.26 6.28
C GLN A 28 18.36 -23.45 5.63
N PHE A 29 17.02 -23.44 5.56
CA PHE A 29 16.27 -24.55 5.03
C PHE A 29 16.65 -24.84 3.56
N TYR A 30 17.12 -26.08 3.30
CA TYR A 30 17.53 -26.47 1.96
C TYR A 30 16.39 -26.32 0.94
N GLN A 31 16.71 -25.63 -0.17
CA GLN A 31 15.72 -25.33 -1.21
C GLN A 31 14.49 -24.52 -0.74
N ARG A 32 14.61 -23.73 0.32
CA ARG A 32 13.55 -22.88 0.88
C ARG A 32 12.72 -22.20 -0.21
N GLU A 33 13.39 -21.56 -1.19
CA GLU A 33 12.69 -20.84 -2.25
C GLU A 33 11.83 -21.75 -3.14
N LYS A 34 12.23 -23.00 -3.35
CA LYS A 34 11.40 -23.96 -4.09
C LYS A 34 10.15 -24.34 -3.32
N PHE A 35 10.28 -24.57 -2.00
CA PHE A 35 9.13 -24.88 -1.15
C PHE A 35 8.19 -23.69 -0.98
N ARG A 36 8.73 -22.47 -0.86
CA ARG A 36 7.92 -21.24 -0.86
C ARG A 36 7.15 -21.08 -2.17
N LYS A 37 7.80 -21.26 -3.30
CA LYS A 37 7.14 -21.22 -4.62
C LYS A 37 6.08 -22.31 -4.76
N LEU A 38 6.34 -23.52 -4.28
CA LEU A 38 5.36 -24.61 -4.27
C LEU A 38 4.15 -24.23 -3.42
N LYS A 39 4.39 -23.73 -2.21
CA LYS A 39 3.30 -23.28 -1.31
C LYS A 39 2.46 -22.20 -1.97
N ILE A 40 3.08 -21.14 -2.51
CA ILE A 40 2.37 -20.06 -3.20
C ILE A 40 1.51 -20.62 -4.34
N LYS A 41 2.09 -21.48 -5.20
CA LYS A 41 1.33 -22.10 -6.29
C LYS A 41 0.15 -22.94 -5.81
N THR A 42 0.33 -23.70 -4.73
CA THR A 42 -0.74 -24.51 -4.15
C THR A 42 -1.83 -23.64 -3.55
N ASP A 43 -1.47 -22.61 -2.79
CA ASP A 43 -2.43 -21.68 -2.18
C ASP A 43 -3.22 -20.93 -3.26
N MET A 44 -2.55 -20.44 -4.30
CA MET A 44 -3.21 -19.78 -5.44
C MET A 44 -4.16 -20.74 -6.19
N LEU A 45 -3.77 -22.00 -6.36
CA LEU A 45 -4.61 -23.00 -7.05
C LEU A 45 -5.84 -23.42 -6.23
N VAL A 46 -5.66 -23.61 -4.91
CA VAL A 46 -6.70 -24.15 -4.03
C VAL A 46 -7.57 -23.06 -3.42
N LEU A 47 -6.94 -21.95 -2.98
CA LEU A 47 -7.60 -20.86 -2.25
C LEU A 47 -7.89 -19.65 -3.15
N GLY A 48 -7.32 -19.60 -4.35
CA GLY A 48 -7.42 -18.43 -5.24
C GLY A 48 -6.64 -17.20 -4.78
N ASN A 49 -5.91 -17.30 -3.67
CA ASN A 49 -5.12 -16.19 -3.12
C ASN A 49 -3.94 -16.71 -2.29
N TYR A 50 -2.98 -15.84 -2.03
CA TYR A 50 -1.89 -16.05 -1.10
C TYR A 50 -1.72 -14.81 -0.23
N ASN A 51 -1.93 -14.92 1.10
CA ASN A 51 -1.86 -13.80 2.05
C ASN A 51 -2.68 -12.57 1.60
N ASN A 52 -3.93 -12.76 1.23
CA ASN A 52 -4.83 -11.73 0.67
C ASN A 52 -4.38 -11.14 -0.68
N MET A 53 -3.30 -11.68 -1.26
CA MET A 53 -2.88 -11.31 -2.60
C MET A 53 -3.68 -12.09 -3.63
N HIS A 54 -4.21 -11.40 -4.60
CA HIS A 54 -5.00 -11.94 -5.70
C HIS A 54 -4.37 -11.57 -7.04
N ILE A 55 -4.67 -12.35 -8.06
CA ILE A 55 -4.27 -12.05 -9.44
C ILE A 55 -5.55 -11.89 -10.27
N ASP A 56 -5.68 -10.76 -10.93
CA ASP A 56 -6.71 -10.52 -11.94
C ASP A 56 -6.12 -9.72 -13.12
N LYS A 57 -6.40 -10.16 -14.35
CA LYS A 57 -5.92 -9.51 -15.59
C LYS A 57 -4.41 -9.20 -15.57
N ASP A 58 -3.59 -10.10 -15.06
CA ASP A 58 -2.14 -9.97 -14.86
C ASP A 58 -1.72 -8.96 -13.76
N TYR A 59 -2.64 -8.36 -13.03
CA TYR A 59 -2.33 -7.51 -11.90
C TYR A 59 -2.35 -8.31 -10.60
N ILE A 60 -1.30 -8.13 -9.80
CA ILE A 60 -1.27 -8.61 -8.42
C ILE A 60 -1.74 -7.46 -7.53
N TYR A 61 -2.72 -7.73 -6.67
CA TYR A 61 -3.26 -6.74 -5.73
C TYR A 61 -3.61 -7.39 -4.40
N GLU A 62 -3.62 -6.60 -3.35
CA GLU A 62 -4.08 -7.00 -2.03
C GLU A 62 -5.58 -6.71 -1.90
N ALA A 63 -6.35 -7.70 -1.43
CA ALA A 63 -7.74 -7.46 -1.10
C ALA A 63 -7.85 -6.83 0.29
N LEU A 64 -8.04 -5.51 0.31
CA LEU A 64 -8.26 -4.75 1.54
C LEU A 64 -9.71 -4.90 1.98
N TYR A 65 -9.99 -5.81 2.91
CA TYR A 65 -11.33 -6.10 3.42
C TYR A 65 -11.27 -6.76 4.79
N PRO A 66 -12.19 -6.46 5.72
CA PRO A 66 -13.17 -5.38 5.67
C PRO A 66 -12.61 -4.00 6.01
N LEU A 67 -13.37 -2.93 5.74
CA LEU A 67 -13.01 -1.58 6.18
C LEU A 67 -13.03 -1.48 7.71
N ASN A 68 -11.90 -1.06 8.28
CA ASN A 68 -11.82 -0.76 9.70
C ASN A 68 -12.19 0.71 9.96
N GLU A 69 -13.49 0.97 10.13
CA GLU A 69 -14.01 2.33 10.35
C GLU A 69 -13.42 3.00 11.59
N ASN A 70 -13.17 2.25 12.66
CA ASN A 70 -12.56 2.82 13.88
C ASN A 70 -11.14 3.33 13.62
N SER A 71 -10.37 2.59 12.83
CA SER A 71 -9.01 3.00 12.44
C SER A 71 -9.04 4.28 11.59
N VAL A 72 -9.98 4.36 10.64
CA VAL A 72 -10.17 5.56 9.80
C VAL A 72 -10.59 6.76 10.64
N ASN A 73 -11.59 6.61 11.51
CA ASN A 73 -12.06 7.69 12.38
C ASN A 73 -10.94 8.20 13.32
N ASN A 74 -10.13 7.29 13.87
CA ASN A 74 -8.97 7.66 14.68
C ASN A 74 -7.94 8.46 13.88
N LEU A 75 -7.69 8.07 12.63
CA LEU A 75 -6.77 8.80 11.76
C LEU A 75 -7.31 10.19 11.42
N VAL A 76 -8.58 10.30 11.03
CA VAL A 76 -9.26 11.58 10.75
C VAL A 76 -9.19 12.51 11.97
N SER A 77 -9.47 11.98 13.16
CA SER A 77 -9.37 12.76 14.41
C SER A 77 -7.96 13.28 14.67
N LYS A 78 -6.94 12.46 14.44
CA LYS A 78 -5.54 12.87 14.59
C LYS A 78 -5.14 13.94 13.57
N ILE A 79 -5.57 13.80 12.30
CA ILE A 79 -5.32 14.81 11.27
C ILE A 79 -5.97 16.13 11.67
N ASN A 80 -7.25 16.13 12.08
CA ASN A 80 -7.95 17.32 12.50
C ASN A 80 -7.31 17.97 13.73
N ASN A 81 -6.83 17.19 14.70
CA ASN A 81 -6.10 17.72 15.84
C ASN A 81 -4.78 18.41 15.42
N ILE A 82 -4.06 17.85 14.45
CA ILE A 82 -2.85 18.49 13.92
C ILE A 82 -3.19 19.83 13.25
N ILE A 83 -4.27 19.85 12.44
CA ILE A 83 -4.74 21.07 11.80
C ILE A 83 -5.09 22.12 12.87
N ASP A 84 -5.85 21.75 13.89
CA ASP A 84 -6.28 22.68 14.94
C ASP A 84 -5.12 23.21 15.80
N LEU A 85 -4.06 22.43 15.96
CA LEU A 85 -2.92 22.81 16.81
C LEU A 85 -1.87 23.66 16.08
N TYR A 86 -1.71 23.46 14.78
CA TYR A 86 -0.56 24.03 14.05
C TYR A 86 -0.92 24.93 12.88
N LEU A 87 -2.19 24.96 12.46
CA LEU A 87 -2.65 25.75 11.33
C LEU A 87 -3.67 26.78 11.76
N ASP A 88 -3.77 27.87 11.01
CA ASP A 88 -4.72 28.96 11.21
C ASP A 88 -5.47 29.30 9.92
N ASP A 89 -6.32 30.32 9.93
CA ASP A 89 -7.17 30.72 8.82
C ASP A 89 -6.40 31.19 7.57
N THR A 90 -5.07 31.41 7.69
CA THR A 90 -4.21 31.74 6.55
C THR A 90 -3.77 30.50 5.78
N ASN A 91 -3.88 29.32 6.36
CA ASN A 91 -3.48 28.06 5.77
C ASN A 91 -4.61 27.43 4.97
N LYS A 92 -4.33 27.02 3.75
CA LYS A 92 -5.24 26.21 2.94
C LYS A 92 -4.83 24.75 3.02
N VAL A 93 -5.69 23.92 3.58
CA VAL A 93 -5.45 22.49 3.71
C VAL A 93 -6.11 21.75 2.54
N TYR A 94 -5.35 20.88 1.89
CA TYR A 94 -5.83 20.00 0.85
C TYR A 94 -5.48 18.56 1.21
N TYR A 95 -6.35 17.63 0.86
CA TYR A 95 -6.09 16.21 1.07
C TYR A 95 -6.72 15.38 -0.03
N SER A 96 -6.18 14.18 -0.21
CA SER A 96 -6.66 13.22 -1.20
C SER A 96 -6.53 11.80 -0.66
N LEU A 97 -7.30 10.89 -1.23
CA LEU A 97 -7.13 9.45 -1.08
C LEU A 97 -6.64 8.91 -2.42
N VAL A 98 -5.55 8.17 -2.37
CA VAL A 98 -5.07 7.43 -3.54
C VAL A 98 -5.76 6.08 -3.57
N PRO A 99 -6.57 5.78 -4.59
CA PRO A 99 -7.17 4.46 -4.73
C PRO A 99 -6.08 3.40 -4.96
N ASP A 100 -6.26 2.23 -4.39
CA ASP A 100 -5.43 1.07 -4.73
C ASP A 100 -5.98 0.33 -5.95
N LYS A 101 -5.23 -0.66 -6.46
CA LYS A 101 -5.65 -1.46 -7.61
C LYS A 101 -6.98 -2.17 -7.42
N GLY A 102 -7.29 -2.57 -6.18
CA GLY A 102 -8.54 -3.25 -5.83
C GLY A 102 -9.78 -2.41 -6.12
N TYR A 103 -9.66 -1.08 -6.14
CA TYR A 103 -10.77 -0.20 -6.52
C TYR A 103 -11.25 -0.45 -7.95
N TYR A 104 -10.31 -0.63 -8.88
CA TYR A 104 -10.58 -0.78 -10.33
C TYR A 104 -10.88 -2.22 -10.75
N ILE A 105 -10.67 -3.18 -9.85
CA ILE A 105 -10.91 -4.61 -10.10
C ILE A 105 -12.28 -4.99 -9.57
N ASN A 106 -13.03 -5.73 -10.37
CA ASN A 106 -14.35 -6.21 -9.96
C ASN A 106 -14.21 -7.49 -9.12
N ASN A 107 -13.99 -7.31 -7.81
CA ASN A 107 -13.93 -8.40 -6.86
C ASN A 107 -15.01 -8.20 -5.78
N SER A 108 -15.60 -9.30 -5.32
CA SER A 108 -16.58 -9.31 -4.23
C SER A 108 -15.98 -8.95 -2.86
N LEU A 109 -14.68 -9.23 -2.67
CA LEU A 109 -13.95 -8.92 -1.44
C LEU A 109 -13.10 -7.66 -1.64
N LYS A 110 -13.74 -6.51 -1.66
CA LYS A 110 -13.04 -5.23 -1.77
C LYS A 110 -13.47 -4.25 -0.69
N LEU A 111 -12.60 -3.28 -0.46
CA LEU A 111 -12.86 -2.20 0.47
C LEU A 111 -14.13 -1.44 0.08
N ASP A 112 -14.92 -1.03 1.06
CA ASP A 112 -16.02 -0.09 0.83
C ASP A 112 -15.46 1.32 0.64
N TYR A 113 -15.06 1.62 -0.60
CA TYR A 113 -14.50 2.93 -0.95
C TYR A 113 -15.47 4.07 -0.79
N THR A 114 -16.76 3.83 -0.99
CA THR A 114 -17.81 4.85 -0.78
C THR A 114 -17.85 5.26 0.69
N LYS A 115 -17.87 4.28 1.58
CA LYS A 115 -17.82 4.52 3.01
C LYS A 115 -16.49 5.16 3.44
N LEU A 116 -15.36 4.65 2.93
CA LEU A 116 -14.05 5.20 3.19
C LEU A 116 -13.98 6.69 2.86
N VAL A 117 -14.35 7.08 1.63
CA VAL A 117 -14.39 8.49 1.20
C VAL A 117 -15.33 9.31 2.09
N SER A 118 -16.49 8.76 2.45
CA SER A 118 -17.46 9.48 3.32
C SER A 118 -16.87 9.80 4.70
N LEU A 119 -16.10 8.88 5.28
CA LEU A 119 -15.44 9.09 6.57
C LEU A 119 -14.33 10.14 6.45
N TYR A 120 -13.53 10.10 5.39
CA TYR A 120 -12.47 11.08 5.17
C TYR A 120 -12.98 12.50 4.88
N LYS A 121 -14.21 12.67 4.37
CA LYS A 121 -14.82 13.99 4.21
C LYS A 121 -15.01 14.77 5.53
N SER A 122 -14.80 14.12 6.67
CA SER A 122 -14.74 14.78 7.98
C SER A 122 -13.37 15.43 8.28
N VAL A 123 -12.38 15.29 7.42
CA VAL A 123 -11.11 16.02 7.54
C VAL A 123 -11.37 17.50 7.23
N LYS A 124 -10.81 18.38 8.07
CA LYS A 124 -10.87 19.84 7.91
C LYS A 124 -9.98 20.29 6.76
N GLY A 125 -10.52 20.33 5.55
CA GLY A 125 -9.75 20.69 4.37
C GLY A 125 -10.52 20.45 3.08
N ASN A 126 -9.88 20.71 1.96
CA ASN A 126 -10.43 20.57 0.63
C ASN A 126 -10.05 19.19 0.08
N TYR A 127 -11.05 18.35 -0.14
CA TYR A 127 -10.86 17.03 -0.72
C TYR A 127 -10.60 17.13 -2.22
N ILE A 128 -9.55 16.49 -2.71
CA ILE A 128 -9.25 16.34 -4.14
C ILE A 128 -9.48 14.88 -4.51
N ASP A 129 -10.41 14.64 -5.45
CA ASP A 129 -10.78 13.30 -5.88
C ASP A 129 -9.81 12.78 -6.95
N LEU A 130 -9.06 11.72 -6.61
CA LEU A 130 -8.17 11.03 -7.53
C LEU A 130 -8.75 9.73 -8.09
N PHE A 131 -9.92 9.29 -7.62
CA PHE A 131 -10.55 8.04 -8.07
C PHE A 131 -10.95 8.07 -9.55
N ASN A 132 -11.27 9.26 -10.06
CA ASN A 132 -11.64 9.47 -11.46
C ASN A 132 -10.45 9.89 -12.35
N ILE A 133 -9.31 10.22 -11.74
CA ILE A 133 -8.09 10.64 -12.45
C ILE A 133 -7.21 9.44 -12.76
N LEU A 134 -7.14 8.49 -11.83
CA LEU A 134 -6.38 7.26 -11.97
C LEU A 134 -7.22 6.13 -12.58
N SER A 135 -6.54 5.15 -13.11
CA SER A 135 -7.09 3.91 -13.67
C SER A 135 -6.19 2.73 -13.32
N LEU A 136 -6.63 1.49 -13.57
CA LEU A 136 -5.82 0.30 -13.32
C LEU A 136 -4.50 0.33 -14.11
N ASP A 137 -4.51 0.89 -15.32
CA ASP A 137 -3.33 0.97 -16.18
C ASP A 137 -2.25 1.93 -15.64
N ASP A 138 -2.58 2.76 -14.67
CA ASP A 138 -1.63 3.66 -14.00
C ASP A 138 -0.78 2.96 -12.95
N TYR A 139 -1.02 1.69 -12.67
CA TYR A 139 -0.29 0.90 -11.69
C TYR A 139 0.63 -0.13 -12.33
N TYR A 140 1.73 -0.43 -11.66
CA TYR A 140 2.56 -1.57 -12.04
C TYR A 140 1.83 -2.90 -11.77
N LYS A 141 2.00 -3.88 -12.67
CA LYS A 141 1.29 -5.16 -12.56
C LYS A 141 1.64 -5.95 -11.29
N SER A 142 2.92 -5.98 -10.94
CA SER A 142 3.47 -6.74 -9.80
C SER A 142 4.01 -5.87 -8.68
N ASP A 143 3.49 -4.64 -8.54
CA ASP A 143 3.88 -3.71 -7.49
C ASP A 143 2.67 -2.90 -7.02
N THR A 144 2.67 -2.41 -5.78
CA THR A 144 1.59 -1.58 -5.24
C THR A 144 1.59 -0.17 -5.80
N HIS A 145 2.73 0.27 -6.30
CA HIS A 145 2.91 1.66 -6.73
C HIS A 145 2.26 1.93 -8.09
N TRP A 146 1.91 3.17 -8.28
CA TRP A 146 1.57 3.72 -9.59
C TRP A 146 2.83 3.93 -10.43
N LYS A 147 2.65 4.09 -11.73
CA LYS A 147 3.73 4.30 -12.69
C LYS A 147 4.15 5.77 -12.67
N ASP A 148 5.45 6.04 -12.61
CA ASP A 148 5.97 7.39 -12.52
C ASP A 148 5.58 8.25 -13.73
N GLU A 149 5.56 7.66 -14.93
CA GLU A 149 5.17 8.34 -16.17
C GLU A 149 3.71 8.84 -16.16
N ASN A 150 2.87 8.29 -15.31
CA ASN A 150 1.45 8.64 -15.21
C ASN A 150 1.15 9.64 -14.08
N LEU A 151 2.17 10.01 -13.27
CA LEU A 151 1.98 10.93 -12.15
C LEU A 151 1.71 12.37 -12.59
N LEU A 152 2.10 12.76 -13.80
CA LEU A 152 1.90 14.11 -14.31
C LEU A 152 0.43 14.53 -14.29
N LYS A 153 -0.50 13.62 -14.64
CA LYS A 153 -1.93 13.92 -14.60
C LYS A 153 -2.45 14.16 -13.18
N VAL A 154 -1.89 13.45 -12.19
CA VAL A 154 -2.20 13.68 -10.76
C VAL A 154 -1.64 15.03 -10.32
N GLY A 155 -0.40 15.34 -10.70
CA GLY A 155 0.21 16.64 -10.43
C GLY A 155 -0.60 17.81 -11.01
N ASN A 156 -1.07 17.69 -12.24
CA ASN A 156 -1.91 18.68 -12.91
C ASN A 156 -3.27 18.85 -12.19
N GLU A 157 -3.90 17.78 -11.77
CA GLU A 157 -5.16 17.86 -11.00
C GLU A 157 -4.95 18.55 -9.65
N LEU A 158 -3.90 18.16 -8.91
CA LEU A 158 -3.54 18.82 -7.66
C LEU A 158 -3.28 20.31 -7.85
N ALA A 159 -2.45 20.66 -8.82
CA ALA A 159 -2.12 22.05 -9.14
C ALA A 159 -3.37 22.88 -9.48
N SER A 160 -4.25 22.33 -10.32
CA SER A 160 -5.52 22.97 -10.69
C SER A 160 -6.42 23.24 -9.48
N LYS A 161 -6.52 22.29 -8.53
CA LYS A 161 -7.32 22.46 -7.31
C LYS A 161 -6.69 23.39 -6.28
N MET A 162 -5.37 23.53 -6.33
CA MET A 162 -4.60 24.37 -5.40
C MET A 162 -4.28 25.74 -5.97
N ASP A 163 -4.85 26.08 -7.14
CA ASP A 163 -4.69 27.37 -7.82
C ASP A 163 -3.23 27.72 -8.16
N PHE A 164 -2.44 26.72 -8.57
CA PHE A 164 -1.09 26.98 -9.09
C PHE A 164 -0.82 26.18 -10.37
N THR A 165 0.23 26.56 -11.07
CA THR A 165 0.77 25.80 -12.22
C THR A 165 2.19 25.37 -11.91
N PHE A 166 2.57 24.20 -12.36
CA PHE A 166 3.97 23.76 -12.32
C PHE A 166 4.47 23.50 -13.74
N ASP A 167 5.79 23.55 -13.89
CA ASP A 167 6.42 23.23 -15.16
C ASP A 167 6.26 21.73 -15.42
N ASP A 168 5.52 21.37 -16.46
CA ASP A 168 5.28 20.01 -16.91
C ASP A 168 6.28 19.54 -17.97
N ASN A 169 7.31 20.34 -18.25
CA ASN A 169 8.41 19.97 -19.13
C ASN A 169 9.34 18.95 -18.46
N ILE A 170 8.82 17.74 -18.26
CA ILE A 170 9.51 16.65 -17.57
C ILE A 170 10.15 15.73 -18.60
N SER A 171 11.44 15.43 -18.44
CA SER A 171 12.12 14.40 -19.22
C SER A 171 12.07 13.09 -18.45
N PHE A 172 11.63 12.04 -19.11
CA PHE A 172 11.67 10.67 -18.56
C PHE A 172 12.95 9.97 -18.95
N LYS A 173 13.48 9.18 -18.03
CA LYS A 173 14.60 8.27 -18.30
C LYS A 173 14.12 6.84 -18.09
N ASP A 174 14.17 6.05 -19.15
CA ASP A 174 13.86 4.64 -19.04
C ASP A 174 14.90 3.90 -18.18
N ILE A 175 14.42 3.19 -17.17
CA ILE A 175 15.23 2.26 -16.37
C ILE A 175 14.94 0.86 -16.88
N VAL A 176 15.98 0.19 -17.35
CA VAL A 176 15.88 -1.14 -17.93
C VAL A 176 15.65 -2.17 -16.83
N SER A 177 14.45 -2.71 -16.75
CA SER A 177 13.95 -3.77 -15.87
C SER A 177 14.02 -3.50 -14.36
N PHE A 178 12.88 -3.58 -13.71
CA PHE A 178 12.82 -3.76 -12.27
C PHE A 178 11.89 -4.93 -11.91
N ASN A 179 12.10 -5.54 -10.75
CA ASN A 179 11.18 -6.52 -10.19
C ASN A 179 10.26 -5.82 -9.21
N GLY A 180 8.95 -6.05 -9.34
CA GLY A 180 7.97 -5.52 -8.40
C GLY A 180 8.12 -6.12 -6.99
N VAL A 181 7.38 -5.56 -6.04
CA VAL A 181 7.40 -5.97 -4.63
C VAL A 181 6.75 -7.34 -4.41
N TYR A 182 5.87 -7.78 -5.32
CA TYR A 182 5.14 -9.06 -5.25
C TYR A 182 5.77 -10.20 -6.04
#